data_998edaaf6b769e41898aa82e5fc8f10f
#
_entry.id   998edaaf6b769e41898aa82e5fc8f10f
#
_cell.length_a   1.000
_cell.length_b   1.000
_cell.length_c   1.000
_cell.angle_alpha   90.00
_cell.angle_beta   90.00
_cell.angle_gamma   90.00
#
_symmetry.space_group_name_H-M   'P 1'
#
loop_
_entity.id
_entity.type
_entity.pdbx_description
1 polymer ?
#
loop_
_entity_poly.entity_id
_entity_poly.type
_entity_poly.pdbx_seq_one_letter_code
_entity_poly.pdbx_strand_id
1 'polypeptide(L)' 'MVVLATGTFLRGLIHIGFKSIKAGRAGEFASYGLAASLRDLGFGLGRLKTGTPPRIKKSSIDFSKFTVHDADSQPTPFS' A
#
# COMPACT_ATOMS: atom_id res chain seq x y z
N MET A 1 -18.78 -1.46 -5.57
CA MET A 1 -17.56 -1.82 -4.84
C MET A 1 -16.43 -0.91 -5.29
N VAL A 2 -15.63 -0.45 -4.36
CA VAL A 2 -14.45 0.40 -4.64
C VAL A 2 -13.20 -0.28 -4.11
N VAL A 3 -12.17 -0.35 -4.93
CA VAL A 3 -10.85 -0.88 -4.54
C VAL A 3 -9.85 0.27 -4.58
N LEU A 4 -9.17 0.52 -3.45
CA LEU A 4 -8.13 1.52 -3.35
C LEU A 4 -6.76 0.86 -3.52
N ALA A 5 -6.03 1.31 -4.52
CA ALA A 5 -4.70 0.80 -4.84
C ALA A 5 -3.72 1.97 -4.99
N THR A 6 -3.51 2.67 -3.89
CA THR A 6 -2.79 3.95 -3.85
C THR A 6 -1.27 3.81 -3.82
N GLY A 7 -0.77 2.62 -3.61
CA GLY A 7 0.68 2.41 -3.49
C GLY A 7 1.27 3.27 -2.37
N THR A 8 2.29 4.04 -2.69
CA THR A 8 3.00 4.91 -1.74
C THR A 8 2.48 6.33 -1.69
N PHE A 9 1.38 6.64 -2.41
CA PHE A 9 0.92 8.03 -2.60
C PHE A 9 0.02 8.57 -1.51
N LEU A 10 -0.75 7.70 -0.81
CA LEU A 10 -1.72 8.16 0.19
C LEU A 10 -1.02 8.81 1.37
N ARG A 11 -1.07 10.15 1.44
CA ARG A 11 -0.29 10.99 2.38
C ARG A 11 1.18 10.60 2.41
N GLY A 12 1.73 10.30 1.25
CA GLY A 12 3.10 9.84 1.10
C GLY A 12 4.11 10.84 1.68
N LEU A 13 5.12 10.31 2.35
CA LEU A 13 6.21 11.10 2.92
C LEU A 13 7.52 10.38 2.67
N ILE A 14 8.41 11.05 1.94
CA ILE A 14 9.74 10.52 1.64
C ILE A 14 10.73 11.05 2.67
N HIS A 15 11.52 10.15 3.23
CA HIS A 15 12.60 10.48 4.15
C HIS A 15 13.96 10.28 3.47
N ILE A 16 14.77 11.33 3.45
CA ILE A 16 16.15 11.29 2.96
C ILE A 16 17.04 11.86 4.06
N GLY A 17 17.72 10.99 4.81
CA GLY A 17 18.43 11.40 6.00
C GLY A 17 17.46 12.04 7.00
N PHE A 18 17.73 13.28 7.41
CA PHE A 18 16.86 14.05 8.29
C PHE A 18 15.83 14.91 7.56
N LYS A 19 15.84 14.91 6.23
CA LYS A 19 14.86 15.63 5.43
C LYS A 19 13.64 14.76 5.18
N SER A 20 12.45 15.37 5.19
CA SER A 20 11.22 14.73 4.78
C SER A 20 10.51 15.56 3.72
N ILE A 21 10.00 14.90 2.69
CA ILE A 21 9.35 15.53 1.55
C ILE A 21 7.97 14.90 1.38
N LYS A 22 6.95 15.74 1.32
CA LYS A 22 5.58 15.29 1.04
C LYS A 22 5.46 14.89 -0.42
N ALA A 23 5.62 13.61 -0.71
CA ALA A 23 5.56 13.08 -2.06
C ALA A 23 5.19 11.60 -2.03
N GLY A 24 4.60 11.11 -3.10
CA GLY A 24 4.31 9.68 -3.27
C GLY A 24 5.48 8.92 -3.88
N ARG A 25 6.23 9.59 -4.73
CA ARG A 25 7.44 9.11 -5.39
C ARG A 25 8.33 10.31 -5.68
N ALA A 26 9.60 10.10 -5.95
CA ALA A 26 10.53 11.18 -6.27
C ALA A 26 9.98 12.04 -7.42
N GLY A 27 9.83 13.34 -7.18
CA GLY A 27 9.29 14.28 -8.14
C GLY A 27 7.77 14.23 -8.35
N GLU A 28 7.02 13.41 -7.57
CA GLU A 28 5.57 13.27 -7.73
C GLU A 28 4.85 13.53 -6.41
N PHE A 29 3.83 14.37 -6.47
CA PHE A 29 3.07 14.78 -5.30
C PHE A 29 2.29 13.63 -4.65
N ALA A 30 2.18 13.68 -3.33
CA ALA A 30 1.35 12.74 -2.58
C ALA A 30 -0.15 13.09 -2.71
N SER A 31 -1.00 12.08 -2.48
CA SER A 31 -2.45 12.26 -2.45
C SER A 31 -2.92 12.57 -1.03
N TYR A 32 -3.21 13.83 -0.76
CA TYR A 32 -3.71 14.28 0.55
C TYR A 32 -5.24 14.37 0.59
N GLY A 33 -5.86 14.83 -0.50
CA GLY A 33 -7.31 14.98 -0.58
C GLY A 33 -8.05 13.68 -0.38
N LEU A 34 -7.60 12.59 -1.02
CA LEU A 34 -8.19 11.27 -0.86
C LEU A 34 -8.09 10.79 0.59
N ALA A 35 -6.94 10.99 1.24
CA ALA A 35 -6.77 10.61 2.63
C ALA A 35 -7.72 11.38 3.56
N ALA A 36 -7.91 12.67 3.32
CA ALA A 36 -8.85 13.49 4.08
C ALA A 36 -10.29 12.98 3.88
N SER A 37 -10.67 12.65 2.65
CA SER A 37 -12.00 12.10 2.34
C SER A 37 -12.25 10.79 3.06
N LEU A 38 -11.27 9.89 3.08
CA LEU A 38 -11.38 8.62 3.79
C LEU A 38 -11.57 8.82 5.29
N ARG A 39 -10.83 9.76 5.88
CA ARG A 39 -10.97 10.10 7.29
C ARG A 39 -12.36 10.66 7.59
N ASP A 40 -12.86 11.55 6.74
CA ASP A 40 -14.19 12.14 6.90
C ASP A 40 -15.30 11.09 6.80
N LEU A 41 -15.06 10.02 6.04
CA LEU A 41 -15.98 8.87 5.96
C LEU A 41 -15.87 7.93 7.17
N GLY A 42 -14.99 8.20 8.12
CA GLY A 42 -14.83 7.42 9.34
C GLY A 42 -13.81 6.29 9.28
N PHE A 43 -13.02 6.19 8.22
CA PHE A 43 -11.97 5.18 8.16
C PHE A 43 -10.76 5.57 9.02
N GLY A 44 -10.25 4.61 9.78
CA GLY A 44 -9.00 4.78 10.48
C GLY A 44 -7.81 4.78 9.52
N LEU A 45 -6.96 5.78 9.63
CA LEU A 45 -5.74 5.87 8.83
C LEU A 45 -4.51 5.79 9.74
N GLY A 46 -3.53 5.01 9.31
CA GLY A 46 -2.25 4.92 9.98
C GLY A 46 -1.11 5.17 9.02
N ARG A 47 0.09 5.34 9.56
CA ARG A 47 1.30 5.48 8.76
C ARG A 47 2.12 4.21 8.84
N LEU A 48 2.49 3.69 7.68
CA LEU A 48 3.32 2.50 7.55
C LEU A 48 4.58 2.85 6.75
N LYS A 49 5.65 2.13 7.04
CA LYS A 49 6.88 2.22 6.26
C LYS A 49 6.76 1.30 5.03
N THR A 50 7.26 1.76 3.89
CA THR A 50 7.37 0.92 2.69
C THR A 50 8.32 -0.25 2.92
N GLY A 51 8.14 -1.33 2.17
CA GLY A 51 8.96 -2.53 2.28
C GLY A 51 8.40 -3.59 3.21
N THR A 52 7.42 -3.27 4.04
CA THR A 52 6.74 -4.26 4.89
C THR A 52 5.28 -4.38 4.45
N PRO A 53 4.88 -5.50 3.84
CA PRO A 53 3.48 -5.69 3.46
C PRO A 53 2.62 -5.92 4.71
N PRO A 54 1.31 -5.61 4.64
CA PRO A 54 0.40 -5.94 5.72
C PRO A 54 0.39 -7.45 5.97
N ARG A 55 0.40 -7.84 7.23
CA ARG A 55 0.29 -9.24 7.62
C ARG A 55 -1.11 -9.51 8.16
N ILE A 56 -1.79 -10.44 7.54
CA ILE A 56 -3.14 -10.82 7.92
C ILE A 56 -3.08 -12.13 8.69
N LYS A 57 -3.87 -12.20 9.75
CA LYS A 57 -3.97 -13.43 10.55
C LYS A 57 -4.59 -14.53 9.68
N LYS A 58 -3.87 -15.63 9.49
CA LYS A 58 -4.29 -16.72 8.61
C LYS A 58 -5.70 -17.23 8.94
N SER A 59 -6.02 -17.34 10.23
CA SER A 59 -7.33 -17.82 10.69
C SER A 59 -8.50 -16.89 10.34
N SER A 60 -8.23 -15.64 9.96
CA SER A 60 -9.27 -14.68 9.56
C SER A 60 -9.56 -14.69 8.06
N ILE A 61 -8.87 -15.54 7.29
CA ILE A 61 -8.99 -15.59 5.84
C ILE A 61 -9.87 -16.78 5.46
N ASP A 62 -10.88 -16.52 4.64
CA ASP A 62 -11.69 -17.58 4.03
C ASP A 62 -11.09 -17.95 2.67
N PHE A 63 -10.22 -18.95 2.67
CA PHE A 63 -9.53 -19.41 1.47
C PHE A 63 -10.46 -20.03 0.43
N SER A 64 -11.66 -20.43 0.79
CA SER A 64 -12.63 -20.99 -0.16
C SER A 64 -13.12 -19.99 -1.20
N LYS A 65 -12.97 -18.69 -0.91
CA LYS A 65 -13.38 -17.60 -1.81
C LYS A 65 -12.30 -17.17 -2.79
N PHE A 66 -11.13 -17.79 -2.74
CA PHE A 66 -9.98 -17.36 -3.53
C PHE A 66 -9.48 -18.47 -4.44
N THR A 67 -8.93 -18.05 -5.57
CA THR A 67 -8.22 -18.94 -6.49
C THR A 67 -6.74 -18.93 -6.18
N VAL A 68 -6.11 -20.09 -6.13
CA VAL A 68 -4.67 -20.19 -5.90
C VAL A 68 -3.93 -19.82 -7.19
N HIS A 69 -2.99 -18.92 -7.07
CA HIS A 69 -2.04 -18.60 -8.13
C HIS A 69 -0.66 -19.10 -7.73
N ASP A 70 -0.23 -20.17 -8.37
CA ASP A 70 1.10 -20.72 -8.11
C ASP A 70 2.16 -19.92 -8.85
N ALA A 71 3.37 -19.93 -8.31
CA ALA A 71 4.53 -19.38 -9.00
C ALA A 71 4.89 -20.25 -10.20
N ASP A 72 5.69 -19.69 -11.11
CA ASP A 72 6.20 -20.45 -12.26
C ASP A 72 6.97 -21.68 -11.79
N SER A 73 6.73 -22.83 -12.44
CA SER A 73 7.46 -24.06 -12.14
C SER A 73 8.95 -23.93 -12.39
N GLN A 74 9.32 -23.09 -13.35
CA GLN A 74 10.71 -22.72 -13.63
C GLN A 74 10.83 -21.19 -13.60
N PRO A 75 11.21 -20.60 -12.48
CA PRO A 75 11.32 -19.16 -12.36
C PRO A 75 12.35 -18.58 -13.34
N THR A 76 11.95 -17.54 -14.06
CA THR A 76 12.82 -16.81 -14.96
C THR A 76 13.09 -15.43 -14.39
N PRO A 77 14.34 -15.09 -14.05
CA PRO A 77 14.65 -13.77 -13.51
C PRO A 77 14.52 -12.68 -14.58
N PHE A 78 14.18 -11.48 -14.17
CA PHE A 78 14.08 -10.33 -15.07
C PHE A 78 15.45 -9.79 -15.51
N SER A 79 16.48 -10.14 -14.80
CA SER A 79 17.84 -9.67 -15.08
C SER A 79 18.88 -10.72 -14.73
#